data_2b7dfda06b2a120d16d4d0a3452c2fd6
#
_entry.id   2b7dfda06b2a120d16d4d0a3452c2fd6
#
_cell.length_a   1.000
_cell.length_b   1.000
_cell.length_c   1.000
_cell.angle_alpha   90.00
_cell.angle_beta   90.00
_cell.angle_gamma   90.00
#
_symmetry.space_group_name_H-M   'P 1'
#
loop_
_entity.id
_entity.type
_entity.pdbx_description
1 polymer ?
#
loop_
_entity_poly.entity_id
_entity_poly.type
_entity_poly.pdbx_seq_one_letter_code
_entity_poly.pdbx_strand_id
1 'polypeptide(L)'
;MIDWKGELFEWMPGCIGIFRHDGKCLRTVALNAKMRDILGVTEEDVQTSTCKELLQIHPDDRENLYSSFDRAIIDKRDTLEIKARFYRRKLKQYVWFQSNFQFQYRSDGETIIYALYQDVTSRMRMKEKLQHNIKTMRTAMDQCGVYYALYDIEANTVTYNSKMQQDFGVPAVARRQVGQPRRLMTESGRAELIRLGEAAYDGQAGFDLPRDGNTTSDAR
;
A
#
# COMPACT_ATOMS: atom_id res chain seq x y z
N MET A 1 17.47 -29.38 21.90
CA MET A 1 16.04 -29.08 21.71
C MET A 1 15.86 -27.64 22.17
N ILE A 2 15.48 -26.72 21.28
CA ILE A 2 15.31 -25.33 21.68
C ILE A 2 14.01 -25.28 22.49
N ASP A 3 14.08 -24.77 23.71
CA ASP A 3 12.89 -24.51 24.53
C ASP A 3 12.13 -23.30 23.98
N TRP A 4 11.14 -23.56 23.14
CA TRP A 4 10.27 -22.54 22.53
C TRP A 4 9.34 -21.88 23.56
N LYS A 5 9.24 -22.47 24.76
CA LYS A 5 8.36 -22.02 25.83
C LYS A 5 9.06 -21.17 26.89
N GLY A 6 10.31 -20.75 26.62
CA GLY A 6 11.02 -19.90 27.55
C GLY A 6 10.26 -18.60 27.83
N GLU A 7 10.35 -18.12 29.04
CA GLU A 7 9.70 -16.85 29.48
C GLU A 7 9.95 -15.70 28.48
N LEU A 8 11.16 -15.66 27.89
CA LEU A 8 11.50 -14.63 26.90
C LEU A 8 10.55 -14.62 25.68
N PHE A 9 10.21 -15.79 25.14
CA PHE A 9 9.30 -15.90 23.99
C PHE A 9 7.89 -15.41 24.35
N GLU A 10 7.39 -15.77 25.52
CA GLU A 10 6.07 -15.38 25.99
C GLU A 10 5.93 -13.86 26.19
N TRP A 11 6.99 -13.22 26.71
CA TRP A 11 6.99 -11.78 27.03
C TRP A 11 7.50 -10.87 25.90
N MET A 12 7.85 -11.42 24.73
CA MET A 12 8.25 -10.59 23.61
C MET A 12 7.14 -9.59 23.21
N PRO A 13 7.49 -8.31 22.97
CA PRO A 13 6.50 -7.26 22.71
C PRO A 13 5.80 -7.39 21.35
N GLY A 14 6.30 -8.25 20.44
CA GLY A 14 5.71 -8.56 19.15
C GLY A 14 4.71 -9.71 19.21
N CYS A 15 3.87 -9.84 18.19
CA CYS A 15 3.04 -11.03 17.98
C CYS A 15 3.86 -12.04 17.18
N ILE A 16 4.21 -13.16 17.81
CA ILE A 16 5.15 -14.13 17.23
C ILE A 16 4.50 -15.50 17.15
N GLY A 17 4.71 -16.16 16.00
CA GLY A 17 4.36 -17.54 15.78
C GLY A 17 5.53 -18.35 15.29
N ILE A 18 5.57 -19.62 15.67
CA ILE A 18 6.53 -20.60 15.17
C ILE A 18 5.75 -21.73 14.56
N PHE A 19 6.13 -22.09 13.34
CA PHE A 19 5.46 -23.12 12.57
C PHE A 19 6.47 -24.13 12.06
N ARG A 20 6.00 -25.33 11.77
CA ARG A 20 6.78 -26.41 11.16
C ARG A 20 6.07 -26.91 9.93
N HIS A 21 6.79 -26.99 8.84
CA HIS A 21 6.34 -27.60 7.59
C HIS A 21 7.13 -28.88 7.32
N ASP A 22 6.44 -30.00 7.17
CA ASP A 22 7.02 -31.34 7.00
C ASP A 22 7.07 -31.79 5.52
N GLY A 23 6.98 -30.84 4.58
CA GLY A 23 6.89 -31.11 3.14
C GLY A 23 5.44 -31.28 2.64
N LYS A 24 4.46 -31.47 3.54
CA LYS A 24 3.04 -31.68 3.19
C LYS A 24 2.12 -30.75 3.96
N CYS A 25 2.37 -30.58 5.24
CA CYS A 25 1.46 -29.87 6.14
C CYS A 25 2.19 -28.80 6.94
N LEU A 26 1.53 -27.66 7.11
CA LEU A 26 1.95 -26.61 8.04
C LEU A 26 1.28 -26.82 9.40
N ARG A 27 2.09 -26.94 10.46
CA ARG A 27 1.62 -27.08 11.83
C ARG A 27 2.11 -25.93 12.68
N THR A 28 1.25 -25.45 13.57
CA THR A 28 1.64 -24.45 14.58
C THR A 28 2.42 -25.15 15.67
N VAL A 29 3.62 -24.67 15.97
CA VAL A 29 4.46 -25.16 17.08
C VAL A 29 4.21 -24.34 18.31
N ALA A 30 4.22 -23.00 18.20
CA ALA A 30 3.99 -22.10 19.30
C ALA A 30 3.45 -20.74 18.80
N LEU A 31 2.63 -20.12 19.61
CA LEU A 31 2.23 -18.71 19.51
C LEU A 31 2.52 -18.06 20.86
N ASN A 32 3.18 -16.91 20.89
CA ASN A 32 3.43 -16.21 22.15
C ASN A 32 2.13 -15.64 22.75
N ALA A 33 2.16 -15.26 24.02
CA ALA A 33 1.00 -14.78 24.77
C ALA A 33 0.26 -13.64 24.02
N LYS A 34 1.01 -12.71 23.44
CA LYS A 34 0.44 -11.58 22.70
C LYS A 34 -0.28 -12.00 21.43
N MET A 35 0.25 -12.97 20.68
CA MET A 35 -0.41 -13.49 19.48
C MET A 35 -1.68 -14.27 19.85
N ARG A 36 -1.62 -15.11 20.91
CA ARG A 36 -2.80 -15.82 21.41
C ARG A 36 -3.90 -14.87 21.86
N ASP A 37 -3.54 -13.80 22.58
CA ASP A 37 -4.51 -12.78 23.03
C ASP A 37 -5.20 -12.10 21.85
N ILE A 38 -4.45 -11.72 20.84
CA ILE A 38 -5.00 -11.08 19.63
C ILE A 38 -5.94 -12.01 18.88
N LEU A 39 -5.57 -13.26 18.68
CA LEU A 39 -6.42 -14.24 17.99
C LEU A 39 -7.60 -14.69 18.87
N GLY A 40 -7.51 -14.53 20.17
CA GLY A 40 -8.48 -15.02 21.14
C GLY A 40 -8.45 -16.54 21.23
N VAL A 41 -7.26 -17.14 21.25
CA VAL A 41 -7.01 -18.57 21.34
C VAL A 41 -6.22 -18.88 22.61
N THR A 42 -6.40 -20.08 23.15
CA THR A 42 -5.65 -20.59 24.31
C THR A 42 -4.42 -21.36 23.84
N GLU A 43 -3.55 -21.72 24.78
CA GLU A 43 -2.42 -22.60 24.48
C GLU A 43 -2.87 -24.01 24.09
N GLU A 44 -3.96 -24.50 24.68
CA GLU A 44 -4.58 -25.77 24.31
C GLU A 44 -5.08 -25.76 22.86
N ASP A 45 -5.72 -24.66 22.45
CA ASP A 45 -6.13 -24.48 21.04
C ASP A 45 -4.92 -24.57 20.10
N VAL A 46 -3.77 -24.02 20.46
CA VAL A 46 -2.54 -24.08 19.63
C VAL A 46 -2.06 -25.52 19.43
N GLN A 47 -2.24 -26.37 20.45
CA GLN A 47 -1.81 -27.76 20.38
C GLN A 47 -2.80 -28.67 19.68
N THR A 48 -4.09 -28.36 19.71
CA THR A 48 -5.16 -29.25 19.23
C THR A 48 -5.72 -28.84 17.85
N SER A 49 -5.62 -27.56 17.50
CA SER A 49 -6.19 -27.03 16.27
C SER A 49 -5.20 -26.98 15.10
N THR A 50 -5.73 -27.02 13.89
CA THR A 50 -4.92 -26.81 12.69
C THR A 50 -4.55 -25.32 12.55
N CYS A 51 -3.47 -25.04 11.83
CA CYS A 51 -3.06 -23.66 11.52
C CYS A 51 -4.18 -22.84 10.86
N LYS A 52 -5.01 -23.47 10.02
CA LYS A 52 -6.17 -22.82 9.36
C LYS A 52 -7.25 -22.42 10.34
N GLU A 53 -7.51 -23.26 11.34
CA GLU A 53 -8.51 -22.98 12.38
C GLU A 53 -8.06 -21.89 13.35
N LEU A 54 -6.76 -21.84 13.65
CA LEU A 54 -6.18 -20.82 14.52
C LEU A 54 -6.17 -19.45 13.84
N LEU A 55 -5.66 -19.37 12.62
CA LEU A 55 -5.38 -18.10 11.95
C LEU A 55 -6.57 -17.51 11.21
N GLN A 56 -7.64 -18.25 10.95
CA GLN A 56 -8.91 -17.81 10.32
C GLN A 56 -8.75 -16.63 9.33
N ILE A 57 -8.05 -16.90 8.24
CA ILE A 57 -7.73 -15.90 7.21
C ILE A 57 -8.98 -15.56 6.40
N HIS A 58 -9.14 -14.27 6.06
CA HIS A 58 -10.24 -13.81 5.21
C HIS A 58 -10.28 -14.59 3.88
N PRO A 59 -11.45 -15.02 3.40
CA PRO A 59 -11.59 -15.83 2.18
C PRO A 59 -10.82 -15.28 0.98
N ASP A 60 -10.94 -13.97 0.69
CA ASP A 60 -10.30 -13.33 -0.46
C ASP A 60 -8.75 -13.33 -0.37
N ASP A 61 -8.19 -13.44 0.84
CA ASP A 61 -6.74 -13.35 1.04
C ASP A 61 -6.07 -14.75 1.06
N ARG A 62 -6.88 -15.82 1.16
CA ARG A 62 -6.37 -17.20 1.33
C ARG A 62 -5.52 -17.66 0.16
N GLU A 63 -6.02 -17.50 -1.05
CA GLU A 63 -5.35 -17.97 -2.26
C GLU A 63 -3.97 -17.29 -2.41
N ASN A 64 -3.94 -15.96 -2.25
CA ASN A 64 -2.69 -15.20 -2.33
C ASN A 64 -1.70 -15.60 -1.23
N LEU A 65 -2.18 -15.80 0.00
CA LEU A 65 -1.32 -16.20 1.10
C LEU A 65 -0.72 -17.59 0.86
N TYR A 66 -1.57 -18.57 0.54
CA TYR A 66 -1.11 -19.95 0.37
C TYR A 66 -0.18 -20.09 -0.83
N SER A 67 -0.52 -19.52 -1.99
CA SER A 67 0.33 -19.56 -3.18
C SER A 67 1.67 -18.86 -2.98
N SER A 68 1.69 -17.75 -2.24
CA SER A 68 2.94 -17.04 -1.90
C SER A 68 3.81 -17.88 -0.96
N PHE A 69 3.19 -18.58 -0.02
CA PHE A 69 3.86 -19.45 0.94
C PHE A 69 4.46 -20.68 0.26
N ASP A 70 3.67 -21.38 -0.56
CA ASP A 70 4.12 -22.54 -1.33
C ASP A 70 5.28 -22.17 -2.25
N ARG A 71 5.18 -21.03 -2.93
CA ARG A 71 6.26 -20.54 -3.79
C ARG A 71 7.53 -20.22 -2.99
N ALA A 72 7.40 -19.61 -1.81
CA ALA A 72 8.56 -19.32 -0.96
C ALA A 72 9.27 -20.59 -0.52
N ILE A 73 8.54 -21.65 -0.20
CA ILE A 73 9.12 -22.96 0.17
C ILE A 73 9.78 -23.64 -1.04
N ILE A 74 9.11 -23.67 -2.19
CA ILE A 74 9.64 -24.27 -3.44
C ILE A 74 10.93 -23.56 -3.88
N ASP A 75 10.91 -22.23 -3.89
CA ASP A 75 12.04 -21.38 -4.28
C ASP A 75 13.14 -21.31 -3.20
N LYS A 76 12.95 -21.97 -2.05
CA LYS A 76 13.84 -21.92 -0.86
C LYS A 76 14.21 -20.49 -0.46
N ARG A 77 13.21 -19.61 -0.39
CA ARG A 77 13.41 -18.22 0.05
C ARG A 77 13.69 -18.17 1.53
N ASP A 78 14.61 -17.29 1.93
CA ASP A 78 14.92 -17.07 3.35
C ASP A 78 13.79 -16.31 4.06
N THR A 79 13.09 -15.43 3.35
CA THR A 79 12.05 -14.57 3.92
C THR A 79 10.84 -14.42 3.00
N LEU A 80 9.68 -14.12 3.63
CA LEU A 80 8.46 -13.72 2.93
C LEU A 80 7.76 -12.64 3.74
N GLU A 81 7.40 -11.53 3.09
CA GLU A 81 6.50 -10.54 3.65
C GLU A 81 5.15 -10.60 2.95
N ILE A 82 4.07 -10.65 3.71
CA ILE A 82 2.72 -10.65 3.17
C ILE A 82 1.75 -9.92 4.09
N LYS A 83 0.73 -9.30 3.49
CA LYS A 83 -0.38 -8.67 4.22
C LYS A 83 -1.65 -9.45 3.97
N ALA A 84 -2.33 -9.80 5.05
CA ALA A 84 -3.60 -10.51 4.98
C ALA A 84 -4.50 -10.12 6.16
N ARG A 85 -5.79 -10.36 6.00
CA ARG A 85 -6.79 -10.14 7.04
C ARG A 85 -6.99 -11.42 7.86
N PHE A 86 -6.85 -11.28 9.19
CA PHE A 86 -7.05 -12.35 10.14
C PHE A 86 -8.26 -12.03 11.03
N TYR A 87 -9.05 -13.03 11.35
CA TYR A 87 -10.22 -12.87 12.21
C TYR A 87 -9.81 -12.77 13.68
N ARG A 88 -10.13 -11.64 14.32
CA ARG A 88 -9.98 -11.45 15.78
C ARG A 88 -11.26 -11.88 16.47
N ARG A 89 -11.23 -13.04 17.13
CA ARG A 89 -12.42 -13.61 17.80
C ARG A 89 -13.02 -12.65 18.83
N LYS A 90 -12.18 -12.00 19.66
CA LYS A 90 -12.63 -11.04 20.68
C LYS A 90 -13.34 -9.82 20.12
N LEU A 91 -12.96 -9.35 18.95
CA LEU A 91 -13.54 -8.19 18.29
C LEU A 91 -14.60 -8.54 17.25
N LYS A 92 -14.78 -9.84 16.95
CA LYS A 92 -15.68 -10.36 15.92
C LYS A 92 -15.52 -9.67 14.57
N GLN A 93 -14.27 -9.31 14.20
CA GLN A 93 -13.94 -8.61 12.95
C GLN A 93 -12.60 -9.05 12.37
N TYR A 94 -12.42 -8.82 11.08
CA TYR A 94 -11.14 -8.98 10.43
C TYR A 94 -10.25 -7.76 10.67
N VAL A 95 -8.97 -8.02 10.91
CA VAL A 95 -7.91 -7.02 11.08
C VAL A 95 -6.76 -7.31 10.15
N TRP A 96 -6.10 -6.27 9.67
CA TRP A 96 -4.95 -6.40 8.78
C TRP A 96 -3.68 -6.68 9.55
N PHE A 97 -3.04 -7.79 9.22
CA PHE A 97 -1.68 -8.07 9.66
C PHE A 97 -0.69 -7.98 8.51
N GLN A 98 0.43 -7.34 8.77
CA GLN A 98 1.66 -7.51 8.01
C GLN A 98 2.45 -8.60 8.70
N SER A 99 2.71 -9.68 7.97
CA SER A 99 3.39 -10.88 8.47
C SER A 99 4.74 -11.00 7.79
N ASN A 100 5.80 -11.07 8.58
CA ASN A 100 7.15 -11.32 8.11
C ASN A 100 7.55 -12.72 8.55
N PHE A 101 7.81 -13.58 7.58
CA PHE A 101 8.20 -14.96 7.78
C PHE A 101 9.69 -15.11 7.50
N GLN A 102 10.39 -15.88 8.34
CA GLN A 102 11.75 -16.34 8.12
C GLN A 102 11.76 -17.85 8.10
N PHE A 103 12.34 -18.42 7.05
CA PHE A 103 12.38 -19.86 6.82
C PHE A 103 13.75 -20.42 7.20
N GLN A 104 13.74 -21.48 7.97
CA GLN A 104 14.95 -22.25 8.32
C GLN A 104 14.78 -23.66 7.79
N TYR A 105 15.47 -23.95 6.69
CA TYR A 105 15.47 -25.27 6.06
C TYR A 105 16.43 -26.20 6.80
N ARG A 106 15.95 -27.39 7.15
CA ARG A 106 16.72 -28.42 7.85
C ARG A 106 17.15 -29.52 6.90
N SER A 107 18.21 -30.24 7.28
CA SER A 107 18.75 -31.38 6.52
C SER A 107 17.82 -32.60 6.46
N ASP A 108 16.88 -32.72 7.40
CA ASP A 108 15.86 -33.76 7.47
C ASP A 108 14.64 -33.50 6.56
N GLY A 109 14.66 -32.39 5.80
CA GLY A 109 13.57 -32.00 4.91
C GLY A 109 12.48 -31.19 5.59
N GLU A 110 12.54 -30.97 6.91
CA GLU A 110 11.63 -30.08 7.63
C GLU A 110 12.03 -28.62 7.44
N THR A 111 11.04 -27.73 7.47
CA THR A 111 11.26 -26.28 7.48
C THR A 111 10.63 -25.68 8.73
N ILE A 112 11.43 -25.01 9.53
CA ILE A 112 10.95 -24.21 10.65
C ILE A 112 10.71 -22.77 10.17
N ILE A 113 9.60 -22.21 10.55
CA ILE A 113 9.15 -20.91 10.08
C ILE A 113 8.87 -20.03 11.29
N TYR A 114 9.60 -18.94 11.37
CA TYR A 114 9.40 -17.90 12.37
C TYR A 114 8.57 -16.79 11.76
N ALA A 115 7.49 -16.42 12.41
CA ALA A 115 6.58 -15.40 11.94
C ALA A 115 6.45 -14.24 12.95
N LEU A 116 6.67 -13.03 12.47
CA LEU A 116 6.38 -11.81 13.20
C LEU A 116 5.16 -11.14 12.57
N TYR A 117 4.14 -10.88 13.38
CA TYR A 117 2.90 -10.25 12.93
C TYR A 117 2.77 -8.85 13.51
N GLN A 118 2.48 -7.89 12.65
CA GLN A 118 2.20 -6.51 13.02
C GLN A 118 0.78 -6.13 12.61
N ASP A 119 -0.03 -5.66 13.56
CA ASP A 119 -1.35 -5.10 13.25
C ASP A 119 -1.17 -3.76 12.52
N VAL A 120 -1.58 -3.74 11.27
CA VAL A 120 -1.51 -2.57 10.39
C VAL A 120 -2.89 -2.01 10.03
N THR A 121 -3.92 -2.43 10.78
CA THR A 121 -5.32 -2.09 10.50
C THR A 121 -5.54 -0.58 10.43
N SER A 122 -5.03 0.17 11.40
CA SER A 122 -5.17 1.63 11.41
C SER A 122 -4.50 2.28 10.19
N ARG A 123 -3.31 1.79 9.82
CA ARG A 123 -2.58 2.27 8.65
C ARG A 123 -3.32 1.97 7.35
N MET A 124 -3.88 0.76 7.22
CA MET A 124 -4.66 0.36 6.05
C MET A 124 -5.95 1.17 5.93
N ARG A 125 -6.69 1.34 7.04
CA ARG A 125 -7.90 2.19 7.06
C ARG A 125 -7.62 3.65 6.70
N MET A 126 -6.51 4.21 7.19
CA MET A 126 -6.10 5.57 6.81
C MET A 126 -5.78 5.67 5.32
N LYS A 127 -5.08 4.68 4.77
CA LYS A 127 -4.77 4.63 3.34
C LYS A 127 -6.04 4.55 2.49
N GLU A 128 -6.96 3.67 2.85
CA GLU A 128 -8.26 3.51 2.16
C GLU A 128 -9.09 4.80 2.23
N LYS A 129 -9.18 5.42 3.41
CA LYS A 129 -9.88 6.70 3.59
C LYS A 129 -9.26 7.81 2.74
N LEU A 130 -7.93 7.90 2.71
CA LEU A 130 -7.23 8.90 1.88
C LEU A 130 -7.52 8.66 0.39
N GLN A 131 -7.43 7.41 -0.07
CA GLN A 131 -7.73 7.08 -1.47
C GLN A 131 -9.20 7.38 -1.82
N HIS A 132 -10.13 7.07 -0.91
CA HIS A 132 -11.54 7.40 -1.09
C HIS A 132 -11.75 8.92 -1.19
N ASN A 133 -11.17 9.71 -0.30
CA ASN A 133 -11.27 11.17 -0.30
C ASN A 133 -10.71 11.75 -1.61
N ILE A 134 -9.53 11.27 -2.06
CA ILE A 134 -8.94 11.71 -3.35
C ILE A 134 -9.88 11.38 -4.51
N LYS A 135 -10.44 10.19 -4.55
CA LYS A 135 -11.39 9.78 -5.60
C LYS A 135 -12.65 10.67 -5.59
N THR A 136 -13.23 10.89 -4.42
CA THR A 136 -14.41 11.74 -4.26
C THR A 136 -14.12 13.18 -4.69
N MET A 137 -12.98 13.74 -4.28
CA MET A 137 -12.55 15.08 -4.68
C MET A 137 -12.38 15.19 -6.21
N ARG A 138 -11.72 14.21 -6.83
CA ARG A 138 -11.58 14.16 -8.30
C ARG A 138 -12.93 14.14 -8.99
N THR A 139 -13.85 13.28 -8.54
CA THR A 139 -15.19 13.19 -9.10
C THR A 139 -15.95 14.53 -8.98
N ALA A 140 -15.86 15.19 -7.81
CA ALA A 140 -16.48 16.48 -7.61
C ALA A 140 -15.89 17.58 -8.53
N MET A 141 -14.56 17.62 -8.68
CA MET A 141 -13.89 18.55 -9.59
C MET A 141 -14.29 18.32 -11.04
N ASP A 142 -14.38 17.06 -11.47
CA ASP A 142 -14.84 16.72 -12.83
C ASP A 142 -16.29 17.16 -13.08
N GLN A 143 -17.18 16.95 -12.08
CA GLN A 143 -18.59 17.40 -12.17
C GLN A 143 -18.74 18.91 -12.18
N CYS A 144 -17.91 19.64 -11.44
CA CYS A 144 -17.90 21.09 -11.44
C CYS A 144 -17.22 21.68 -12.70
N GLY A 145 -16.69 20.86 -13.58
CA GLY A 145 -16.01 21.32 -14.77
C GLY A 145 -14.69 22.06 -14.52
N VAL A 146 -14.06 21.79 -13.38
CA VAL A 146 -12.77 22.39 -13.00
C VAL A 146 -11.63 21.73 -13.76
N TYR A 147 -10.72 22.53 -14.31
CA TYR A 147 -9.49 22.04 -14.93
C TYR A 147 -8.46 21.76 -13.83
N TYR A 148 -7.89 20.54 -13.83
CA TYR A 148 -6.78 20.21 -12.95
C TYR A 148 -5.83 19.21 -13.58
N ALA A 149 -4.58 19.26 -13.12
CA ALA A 149 -3.55 18.31 -13.48
C ALA A 149 -2.85 17.81 -12.21
N LEU A 150 -2.44 16.55 -12.22
CA LEU A 150 -1.71 15.92 -11.13
C LEU A 150 -0.30 15.63 -11.58
N TYR A 151 0.67 16.13 -10.85
CA TYR A 151 2.07 15.88 -11.12
C TYR A 151 2.62 14.82 -10.16
N ASP A 152 3.05 13.70 -10.75
CA ASP A 152 3.81 12.67 -10.03
C ASP A 152 5.30 13.02 -10.15
N ILE A 153 5.91 13.36 -9.02
CA ILE A 153 7.31 13.80 -8.96
C ILE A 153 8.26 12.62 -9.21
N GLU A 154 7.94 11.43 -8.69
CA GLU A 154 8.80 10.25 -8.82
C GLU A 154 8.77 9.71 -10.24
N ALA A 155 7.59 9.57 -10.81
CA ALA A 155 7.40 9.10 -12.19
C ALA A 155 7.71 10.19 -13.22
N ASN A 156 7.85 11.46 -12.80
CA ASN A 156 7.98 12.64 -13.65
C ASN A 156 6.89 12.72 -14.73
N THR A 157 5.64 12.49 -14.31
CA THR A 157 4.48 12.47 -15.19
C THR A 157 3.41 13.46 -14.73
N VAL A 158 2.69 14.02 -15.68
CA VAL A 158 1.52 14.86 -15.46
C VAL A 158 0.29 14.13 -15.98
N THR A 159 -0.71 13.97 -15.14
CA THR A 159 -2.03 13.41 -15.51
C THR A 159 -3.05 14.53 -15.55
N TYR A 160 -3.69 14.70 -16.69
CA TYR A 160 -4.73 15.72 -16.92
C TYR A 160 -6.11 15.12 -16.72
N ASN A 161 -7.04 15.89 -16.14
CA ASN A 161 -8.42 15.43 -16.02
C ASN A 161 -9.13 15.38 -17.37
N SER A 162 -10.27 14.67 -17.42
CA SER A 162 -11.01 14.40 -18.66
C SER A 162 -11.43 15.69 -19.38
N LYS A 163 -11.77 16.73 -18.64
CA LYS A 163 -12.17 18.02 -19.20
C LYS A 163 -10.99 18.72 -19.92
N MET A 164 -9.79 18.70 -19.33
CA MET A 164 -8.59 19.23 -19.99
C MET A 164 -8.25 18.46 -21.26
N GLN A 165 -8.41 17.14 -21.23
CA GLN A 165 -8.19 16.30 -22.42
C GLN A 165 -9.14 16.65 -23.55
N GLN A 166 -10.42 16.86 -23.24
CA GLN A 166 -11.45 17.18 -24.23
C GLN A 166 -11.32 18.60 -24.78
N ASP A 167 -11.16 19.58 -23.88
CA ASP A 167 -11.22 21.00 -24.27
C ASP A 167 -9.88 21.50 -24.86
N PHE A 168 -8.74 20.91 -24.44
CA PHE A 168 -7.40 21.36 -24.86
C PHE A 168 -6.63 20.34 -25.70
N GLY A 169 -7.19 19.16 -25.95
CA GLY A 169 -6.52 18.10 -26.73
C GLY A 169 -5.23 17.58 -26.10
N VAL A 170 -5.06 17.73 -24.77
CA VAL A 170 -3.89 17.21 -24.06
C VAL A 170 -4.00 15.71 -23.85
N PRO A 171 -2.90 14.93 -23.84
CA PRO A 171 -2.94 13.51 -23.57
C PRO A 171 -3.35 13.24 -22.11
N ALA A 172 -3.95 12.09 -21.82
CA ALA A 172 -4.34 11.72 -20.46
C ALA A 172 -3.15 11.74 -19.48
N VAL A 173 -1.99 11.30 -19.96
CA VAL A 173 -0.72 11.32 -19.22
C VAL A 173 0.38 11.83 -20.14
N ALA A 174 1.15 12.81 -19.65
CA ALA A 174 2.33 13.32 -20.34
C ALA A 174 3.57 13.13 -19.47
N ARG A 175 4.68 12.68 -20.07
CA ARG A 175 5.99 12.64 -19.40
C ARG A 175 6.65 14.02 -19.54
N ARG A 176 7.09 14.57 -18.42
CA ARG A 176 7.85 15.83 -18.45
C ARG A 176 9.25 15.54 -18.97
N GLN A 177 9.59 16.05 -20.16
CA GLN A 177 10.97 16.03 -20.65
C GLN A 177 11.71 17.18 -20.00
N VAL A 178 12.80 16.86 -19.28
CA VAL A 178 13.70 17.83 -18.71
C VAL A 178 14.37 18.59 -19.88
N GLY A 179 14.13 19.90 -19.98
CA GLY A 179 14.75 20.75 -20.98
C GLY A 179 13.85 21.23 -22.14
N GLN A 180 12.59 20.80 -22.24
CA GLN A 180 11.65 21.41 -23.18
C GLN A 180 10.65 22.32 -22.46
N PRO A 181 10.76 23.63 -22.55
CA PRO A 181 9.70 24.50 -22.08
C PRO A 181 8.51 24.44 -23.04
N ARG A 182 7.34 24.09 -22.47
CA ARG A 182 6.02 24.51 -22.98
C ARG A 182 5.41 23.88 -24.25
N ARG A 183 5.77 22.67 -24.71
CA ARG A 183 5.09 22.01 -25.83
C ARG A 183 4.15 20.86 -25.43
N LEU A 184 3.42 20.99 -24.33
CA LEU A 184 2.42 19.99 -23.89
C LEU A 184 0.99 20.31 -24.38
N MET A 185 0.80 21.42 -25.05
CA MET A 185 -0.49 21.83 -25.59
C MET A 185 -0.39 22.11 -27.09
N THR A 186 -1.46 21.83 -27.82
CA THR A 186 -1.62 22.33 -29.19
C THR A 186 -1.66 23.85 -29.17
N GLU A 187 -1.27 24.52 -30.29
CA GLU A 187 -1.35 25.99 -30.40
C GLU A 187 -2.76 26.51 -30.12
N SER A 188 -3.77 25.79 -30.58
CA SER A 188 -5.18 26.08 -30.32
C SER A 188 -5.53 25.99 -28.83
N GLY A 189 -5.10 24.93 -28.14
CA GLY A 189 -5.34 24.78 -26.69
C GLY A 189 -4.62 25.84 -25.86
N ARG A 190 -3.45 26.31 -26.33
CA ARG A 190 -2.71 27.37 -25.67
C ARG A 190 -3.39 28.73 -25.80
N ALA A 191 -3.88 29.04 -27.00
CA ALA A 191 -4.65 30.26 -27.26
C ALA A 191 -5.93 30.32 -26.40
N GLU A 192 -6.63 29.18 -26.28
CA GLU A 192 -7.85 29.08 -25.47
C GLU A 192 -7.55 29.21 -23.96
N LEU A 193 -6.46 28.64 -23.46
CA LEU A 193 -6.06 28.78 -22.06
C LEU A 193 -5.68 30.22 -21.69
N ILE A 194 -5.03 30.94 -22.62
CA ILE A 194 -4.72 32.37 -22.47
C ILE A 194 -6.04 33.17 -22.45
N ARG A 195 -6.96 32.89 -23.37
CA ARG A 195 -8.27 33.54 -23.46
C ARG A 195 -9.12 33.33 -22.20
N LEU A 196 -9.13 32.09 -21.66
CA LEU A 196 -9.85 31.76 -20.44
C LEU A 196 -9.17 32.37 -19.19
N GLY A 197 -7.83 32.44 -19.18
CA GLY A 197 -7.08 33.14 -18.15
C GLY A 197 -7.35 34.66 -18.14
N GLU A 198 -7.42 35.28 -19.30
CA GLU A 198 -7.76 36.70 -19.46
C GLU A 198 -9.22 36.96 -19.04
N ALA A 199 -10.17 36.09 -19.46
CA ALA A 199 -11.58 36.22 -19.07
C ALA A 199 -11.80 35.99 -17.55
N ALA A 200 -11.02 35.14 -16.92
CA ALA A 200 -11.05 34.95 -15.45
C ALA A 200 -10.40 36.13 -14.71
N TYR A 201 -9.45 36.81 -15.32
CA TYR A 201 -8.75 37.97 -14.76
C TYR A 201 -9.60 39.23 -14.78
N ASP A 202 -10.40 39.43 -15.82
CA ASP A 202 -11.33 40.58 -15.93
C ASP A 202 -12.47 40.49 -14.89
N GLY A 203 -12.70 39.34 -14.24
CA GLY A 203 -13.74 39.13 -13.23
C GLY A 203 -13.28 39.20 -11.77
N GLN A 204 -11.98 39.18 -11.48
CA GLN A 204 -11.46 39.20 -10.10
C GLN A 204 -10.11 39.95 -10.02
N ALA A 205 -10.16 41.20 -9.59
CA ALA A 205 -8.95 41.90 -9.17
C ALA A 205 -8.36 41.22 -7.91
N GLY A 206 -7.19 40.63 -8.02
CA GLY A 206 -6.44 40.14 -6.87
C GLY A 206 -5.54 38.90 -6.99
N PHE A 207 -5.15 38.48 -8.17
CA PHE A 207 -4.15 37.42 -8.29
C PHE A 207 -2.93 37.91 -9.09
N ASP A 208 -1.83 38.24 -8.39
CA ASP A 208 -0.55 38.53 -9.01
C ASP A 208 0.08 37.23 -9.53
N LEU A 209 0.05 37.05 -10.84
CA LEU A 209 0.87 36.04 -11.50
C LEU A 209 2.32 36.58 -11.57
N PRO A 210 3.34 35.78 -11.20
CA PRO A 210 4.73 36.20 -11.34
C PRO A 210 5.01 36.49 -12.82
N ARG A 211 5.28 37.74 -13.15
CA ARG A 211 5.80 38.16 -14.44
C ARG A 211 7.21 37.58 -14.56
N ASP A 212 7.46 36.80 -15.60
CA ASP A 212 8.79 36.37 -15.98
C ASP A 212 9.71 37.59 -16.08
N GLY A 213 10.49 37.79 -15.04
CA GLY A 213 11.52 38.82 -15.02
C GLY A 213 12.67 38.45 -15.94
N ASN A 214 12.54 38.86 -17.20
CA ASN A 214 13.67 38.96 -18.10
C ASN A 214 14.37 40.29 -17.81
N THR A 215 15.31 40.30 -16.91
CA THR A 215 16.27 41.39 -16.79
C THR A 215 17.63 40.87 -17.23
N THR A 216 17.87 41.02 -18.51
CA THR A 216 19.23 41.30 -19.00
C THR A 216 19.73 42.55 -18.31
N SER A 217 20.73 42.47 -17.48
CA SER A 217 21.60 43.60 -17.18
C SER A 217 22.99 43.25 -17.58
N ASP A 218 23.34 43.79 -18.71
CA ASP A 218 24.70 44.13 -19.05
C ASP A 218 25.37 45.00 -17.99
N ALA A 219 26.67 44.92 -17.98
CA ALA A 219 27.65 45.92 -17.61
C ALA A 219 28.42 45.78 -16.32
N ARG A 220 29.63 45.49 -16.58
CA ARG A 220 30.95 45.95 -16.05
C ARG A 220 31.59 45.09 -14.99
#